data_a5a5d4bbabab31e2cc2e7256a78e037b
#
_entry.id   a5a5d4bbabab31e2cc2e7256a78e037b
#
_cell.length_a   1.000
_cell.length_b   1.000
_cell.length_c   1.000
_cell.angle_alpha   90.00
_cell.angle_beta   90.00
_cell.angle_gamma   90.00
#
_symmetry.space_group_name_H-M   'P 1'
#
loop_
_entity.id
_entity.type
_entity.pdbx_description
1 polymer ?
#
loop_
_entity_poly.entity_id
_entity_poly.type
_entity_poly.pdbx_seq_one_letter_code
_entity_poly.pdbx_strand_id
1 'polypeptide(L)'
;MKKNWLYFLGAFAAPLVGIFWWVGGFASAKIETNLVRGPYHYAYLEHSGDYATLPERQLEALRALQAQGIAHGAAITLMQSDPRATPRKNLTAQTGYLVAPDASVREPLKQADVPARQVMIVHLRAHPRLAAGKVYAALLKYLAEHGMKLKVPTLEIYQNNEMTVEMEL
;
A
#
# COMPACT_ATOMS: atom_id res chain seq x y z
N MET A 1 -30.93 13.70 -37.04
CA MET A 1 -29.57 13.17 -36.75
C MET A 1 -29.08 13.35 -35.29
N LYS A 2 -29.81 14.02 -34.37
CA LYS A 2 -29.31 14.31 -33.00
C LYS A 2 -29.55 13.21 -31.93
N LYS A 3 -30.34 12.15 -32.25
CA LYS A 3 -30.72 11.13 -31.25
C LYS A 3 -29.77 9.93 -31.14
N ASN A 4 -29.02 9.65 -32.17
CA ASN A 4 -28.14 8.45 -32.22
C ASN A 4 -26.80 8.61 -31.51
N TRP A 5 -26.30 9.83 -31.35
CA TRP A 5 -25.03 10.07 -30.64
C TRP A 5 -25.10 9.70 -29.15
N LEU A 6 -26.30 9.84 -28.54
CA LEU A 6 -26.51 9.40 -27.15
C LEU A 6 -26.37 7.88 -26.98
N TYR A 7 -26.79 7.08 -27.97
CA TYR A 7 -26.59 5.64 -27.97
C TYR A 7 -25.10 5.28 -28.12
N PHE A 8 -24.37 6.00 -28.97
CA PHE A 8 -22.94 5.81 -29.11
C PHE A 8 -22.20 6.24 -27.84
N LEU A 9 -22.55 7.36 -27.23
CA LEU A 9 -21.99 7.79 -25.95
C LEU A 9 -22.25 6.76 -24.85
N GLY A 10 -23.49 6.24 -24.74
CA GLY A 10 -23.85 5.20 -23.80
C GLY A 10 -23.07 3.89 -24.02
N ALA A 11 -22.93 3.48 -25.29
CA ALA A 11 -22.19 2.25 -25.66
C ALA A 11 -20.70 2.33 -25.29
N PHE A 12 -20.09 3.51 -25.35
CA PHE A 12 -18.71 3.72 -24.91
C PHE A 12 -18.56 3.99 -23.42
N ALA A 13 -19.47 4.77 -22.83
CA ALA A 13 -19.40 5.12 -21.42
C ALA A 13 -19.75 3.95 -20.49
N ALA A 14 -20.71 3.12 -20.84
CA ALA A 14 -21.15 2.01 -19.98
C ALA A 14 -20.02 0.99 -19.69
N PRO A 15 -19.24 0.49 -20.65
CA PRO A 15 -18.13 -0.40 -20.34
C PRO A 15 -17.02 0.30 -19.53
N LEU A 16 -16.75 1.59 -19.76
CA LEU A 16 -15.78 2.34 -18.97
C LEU A 16 -16.20 2.50 -17.51
N VAL A 17 -17.47 2.81 -17.27
CA VAL A 17 -18.05 2.89 -15.92
C VAL A 17 -18.03 1.50 -15.26
N GLY A 18 -18.35 0.44 -16.00
CA GLY A 18 -18.30 -0.93 -15.52
C GLY A 18 -16.88 -1.36 -15.10
N ILE A 19 -15.86 -1.07 -15.94
CA ILE A 19 -14.45 -1.32 -15.60
C ILE A 19 -14.05 -0.50 -14.38
N PHE A 20 -14.40 0.80 -14.34
CA PHE A 20 -14.06 1.66 -13.21
C PHE A 20 -14.69 1.18 -11.91
N TRP A 21 -15.93 0.71 -11.96
CA TRP A 21 -16.61 0.08 -10.82
C TRP A 21 -15.91 -1.20 -10.39
N TRP A 22 -15.55 -2.07 -11.32
CA TRP A 22 -14.90 -3.35 -11.05
C TRP A 22 -13.51 -3.20 -10.41
N VAL A 23 -12.73 -2.20 -10.82
CA VAL A 23 -11.42 -1.92 -10.22
C VAL A 23 -11.50 -1.17 -8.87
N GLY A 24 -12.70 -0.95 -8.33
CA GLY A 24 -12.92 -0.27 -7.05
C GLY A 24 -12.85 1.26 -7.16
N GLY A 25 -13.12 1.82 -8.35
CA GLY A 25 -13.08 3.26 -8.57
C GLY A 25 -14.05 4.06 -7.70
N PHE A 26 -15.20 3.47 -7.31
CA PHE A 26 -16.18 4.07 -6.40
C PHE A 26 -15.99 3.64 -4.94
N ALA A 27 -15.06 2.74 -4.63
CA ALA A 27 -14.85 2.30 -3.27
C ALA A 27 -14.31 3.44 -2.39
N SER A 28 -14.81 3.54 -1.17
CA SER A 28 -14.37 4.51 -0.16
C SER A 28 -13.47 3.83 0.86
N ALA A 29 -12.43 4.52 1.28
CA ALA A 29 -11.56 4.06 2.34
C ALA A 29 -12.30 4.11 3.68
N LYS A 30 -12.07 3.10 4.53
CA LYS A 30 -12.56 3.04 5.90
C LYS A 30 -11.41 3.35 6.85
N ILE A 31 -11.71 4.02 7.95
CA ILE A 31 -10.75 4.40 8.98
C ILE A 31 -11.17 3.76 10.29
N GLU A 32 -10.23 3.11 10.94
CA GLU A 32 -10.42 2.53 12.27
C GLU A 32 -9.24 2.96 13.16
N THR A 33 -9.51 3.29 14.40
CA THR A 33 -8.52 3.79 15.35
C THR A 33 -8.40 2.89 16.57
N ASN A 34 -7.30 3.03 17.31
CA ASN A 34 -7.05 2.29 18.55
C ASN A 34 -7.02 0.76 18.39
N LEU A 35 -6.55 0.28 17.26
CA LEU A 35 -6.37 -1.16 17.03
C LEU A 35 -4.95 -1.57 17.40
N VAL A 36 -4.80 -2.76 17.97
CA VAL A 36 -3.49 -3.39 18.15
C VAL A 36 -3.19 -4.24 16.92
N ARG A 37 -2.06 -3.97 16.26
CA ARG A 37 -1.61 -4.67 15.06
C ARG A 37 -0.18 -5.16 15.20
N GLY A 38 0.15 -6.27 14.53
CA GLY A 38 1.43 -6.96 14.64
C GLY A 38 1.41 -8.07 15.66
N PRO A 39 2.55 -8.71 15.99
CA PRO A 39 3.83 -8.42 15.35
C PRO A 39 3.85 -8.84 13.88
N TYR A 40 4.71 -8.21 13.08
CA TYR A 40 4.95 -8.59 11.70
C TYR A 40 6.41 -8.97 11.51
N HIS A 41 6.66 -10.15 10.95
CA HIS A 41 7.97 -10.59 10.51
C HIS A 41 8.03 -10.50 8.99
N TYR A 42 9.02 -9.83 8.43
CA TYR A 42 9.08 -9.62 6.98
C TYR A 42 10.50 -9.63 6.45
N ALA A 43 10.60 -10.08 5.21
CA ALA A 43 11.82 -10.00 4.43
C ALA A 43 11.69 -8.87 3.40
N TYR A 44 12.73 -8.04 3.27
CA TYR A 44 12.66 -6.81 2.50
C TYR A 44 13.95 -6.48 1.77
N LEU A 45 13.80 -5.57 0.82
CA LEU A 45 14.88 -4.79 0.23
C LEU A 45 14.74 -3.32 0.63
N GLU A 46 15.86 -2.68 0.89
CA GLU A 46 15.89 -1.24 1.09
C GLU A 46 15.62 -0.51 -0.23
N HIS A 47 14.87 0.57 -0.14
CA HIS A 47 14.59 1.47 -1.23
C HIS A 47 15.02 2.88 -0.85
N SER A 48 15.71 3.55 -1.79
CA SER A 48 16.05 4.97 -1.69
C SER A 48 15.74 5.62 -3.03
N GLY A 49 15.03 6.74 -3.00
CA GLY A 49 14.60 7.46 -4.20
C GLY A 49 13.08 7.55 -4.35
N ASP A 50 12.62 7.86 -5.56
CA ASP A 50 11.19 8.09 -5.84
C ASP A 50 10.37 6.83 -5.54
N TYR A 51 9.31 6.99 -4.78
CA TYR A 51 8.36 5.91 -4.44
C TYR A 51 7.61 5.35 -5.66
N ALA A 52 7.65 6.04 -6.80
CA ALA A 52 7.11 5.50 -8.05
C ALA A 52 7.80 4.19 -8.50
N THR A 53 9.03 3.95 -8.06
CA THR A 53 9.80 2.73 -8.39
C THR A 53 9.70 1.63 -7.32
N LEU A 54 8.95 1.85 -6.23
CA LEU A 54 8.71 0.83 -5.20
C LEU A 54 8.13 -0.48 -5.73
N PRO A 55 7.17 -0.48 -6.69
CA PRO A 55 6.62 -1.73 -7.22
C PRO A 55 7.67 -2.61 -7.89
N GLU A 56 8.65 -2.01 -8.58
CA GLU A 56 9.76 -2.73 -9.20
C GLU A 56 10.65 -3.37 -8.12
N ARG A 57 10.98 -2.58 -7.09
CA ARG A 57 11.78 -3.05 -5.96
C ARG A 57 11.09 -4.16 -5.17
N GLN A 58 9.77 -4.08 -5.02
CA GLN A 58 8.98 -5.13 -4.38
C GLN A 58 8.96 -6.42 -5.22
N LEU A 59 8.90 -6.31 -6.54
CA LEU A 59 9.01 -7.45 -7.43
C LEU A 59 10.40 -8.12 -7.37
N GLU A 60 11.47 -7.35 -7.19
CA GLU A 60 12.81 -7.88 -6.95
C GLU A 60 12.85 -8.68 -5.64
N ALA A 61 12.25 -8.17 -4.56
CA ALA A 61 12.15 -8.89 -3.30
C ALA A 61 11.39 -10.21 -3.46
N LEU A 62 10.30 -10.23 -4.23
CA LEU A 62 9.56 -11.45 -4.54
C LEU A 62 10.42 -12.48 -5.24
N ARG A 63 11.13 -12.06 -6.29
CA ARG A 63 12.01 -12.96 -7.05
C ARG A 63 13.12 -13.54 -6.18
N ALA A 64 13.69 -12.73 -5.28
CA ALA A 64 14.72 -13.17 -4.36
C ALA A 64 14.20 -14.19 -3.32
N LEU A 65 12.96 -14.01 -2.81
CA LEU A 65 12.30 -15.00 -1.95
C LEU A 65 12.04 -16.31 -2.68
N GLN A 66 11.50 -16.23 -3.91
CA GLN A 66 11.24 -17.40 -4.74
C GLN A 66 12.52 -18.17 -5.08
N ALA A 67 13.61 -17.48 -5.41
CA ALA A 67 14.91 -18.08 -5.68
C ALA A 67 15.51 -18.80 -4.45
N GLN A 68 15.14 -18.37 -3.25
CA GLN A 68 15.55 -19.00 -2.00
C GLN A 68 14.56 -20.07 -1.51
N GLY A 69 13.44 -20.30 -2.23
CA GLY A 69 12.41 -21.26 -1.83
C GLY A 69 11.66 -20.88 -0.57
N ILE A 70 11.62 -19.58 -0.22
CA ILE A 70 10.99 -19.09 1.00
C ILE A 70 9.52 -18.77 0.72
N ALA A 71 8.62 -19.38 1.49
CA ALA A 71 7.20 -19.05 1.44
C ALA A 71 6.96 -17.63 1.98
N HIS A 72 6.07 -16.90 1.32
CA HIS A 72 5.76 -15.53 1.69
C HIS A 72 4.26 -15.29 1.78
N GLY A 73 3.88 -14.31 2.61
CA GLY A 73 2.52 -13.83 2.78
C GLY A 73 2.24 -12.55 1.99
N ALA A 74 1.51 -11.64 2.63
CA ALA A 74 1.15 -10.35 2.06
C ALA A 74 2.37 -9.50 1.70
N ALA A 75 2.22 -8.64 0.70
CA ALA A 75 3.17 -7.59 0.42
C ALA A 75 3.14 -6.55 1.54
N ILE A 76 4.32 -6.11 1.97
CA ILE A 76 4.49 -5.15 3.06
C ILE A 76 5.53 -4.09 2.67
N THR A 77 5.24 -2.84 2.99
CA THR A 77 6.18 -1.73 2.79
C THR A 77 6.16 -0.81 4.00
N LEU A 78 7.32 -0.58 4.60
CA LEU A 78 7.51 0.39 5.67
C LEU A 78 8.00 1.70 5.05
N MET A 79 7.13 2.70 4.99
CA MET A 79 7.39 4.02 4.44
C MET A 79 8.07 4.87 5.52
N GLN A 80 9.37 5.12 5.38
CA GLN A 80 10.17 5.81 6.41
C GLN A 80 10.20 7.33 6.23
N SER A 81 9.78 7.83 5.08
CA SER A 81 9.79 9.26 4.77
C SER A 81 8.41 9.75 4.33
N ASP A 82 8.03 10.95 4.77
CA ASP A 82 6.85 11.65 4.25
C ASP A 82 7.20 12.31 2.88
N PRO A 83 6.59 11.87 1.77
CA PRO A 83 6.91 12.41 0.44
C PRO A 83 6.48 13.88 0.24
N ARG A 84 5.69 14.44 1.16
CA ARG A 84 5.31 15.85 1.14
C ARG A 84 6.36 16.75 1.78
N ALA A 85 7.18 16.20 2.68
CA ALA A 85 8.20 16.92 3.43
C ALA A 85 9.63 16.58 2.97
N THR A 86 9.81 15.45 2.26
CA THR A 86 11.12 14.93 1.87
C THR A 86 11.28 14.99 0.35
N PRO A 87 12.40 15.53 -0.16
CA PRO A 87 12.70 15.50 -1.59
C PRO A 87 12.69 14.07 -2.15
N ARG A 88 12.13 13.87 -3.35
CA ARG A 88 11.96 12.53 -3.95
C ARG A 88 13.22 11.67 -3.95
N LYS A 89 14.38 12.27 -4.23
CA LYS A 89 15.68 11.57 -4.24
C LYS A 89 16.14 11.05 -2.87
N ASN A 90 15.56 11.58 -1.79
CA ASN A 90 15.93 11.25 -0.41
C ASN A 90 14.86 10.42 0.30
N LEU A 91 13.81 10.01 -0.40
CA LEU A 91 12.78 9.15 0.17
C LEU A 91 13.37 7.77 0.49
N THR A 92 12.97 7.19 1.60
CA THR A 92 13.43 5.87 2.05
C THR A 92 12.25 4.99 2.44
N ALA A 93 12.35 3.71 2.11
CA ALA A 93 11.38 2.70 2.49
C ALA A 93 12.06 1.32 2.57
N GLN A 94 11.37 0.39 3.22
CA GLN A 94 11.68 -1.03 3.19
C GLN A 94 10.49 -1.74 2.55
N THR A 95 10.69 -2.45 1.45
CA THR A 95 9.60 -3.12 0.74
C THR A 95 9.90 -4.60 0.54
N GLY A 96 8.89 -5.43 0.74
CA GLY A 96 9.03 -6.88 0.65
C GLY A 96 7.76 -7.62 1.00
N TYR A 97 7.89 -8.71 1.73
CA TYR A 97 6.79 -9.63 2.03
C TYR A 97 6.85 -10.16 3.45
N LEU A 98 5.69 -10.40 4.03
CA LEU A 98 5.59 -11.14 5.29
C LEU A 98 6.16 -12.54 5.11
N VAL A 99 6.91 -12.99 6.11
CA VAL A 99 7.50 -14.33 6.15
C VAL A 99 7.23 -14.97 7.51
N ALA A 100 7.42 -16.28 7.60
CA ALA A 100 7.33 -16.96 8.88
C ALA A 100 8.44 -16.51 9.84
N PRO A 101 8.21 -16.49 11.17
CA PRO A 101 9.21 -16.02 12.13
C PRO A 101 10.53 -16.82 12.12
N ASP A 102 10.47 -18.07 11.73
CA ASP A 102 11.61 -18.99 11.61
C ASP A 102 12.26 -18.98 10.20
N ALA A 103 11.73 -18.19 9.27
CA ALA A 103 12.33 -18.06 7.95
C ALA A 103 13.74 -17.47 8.06
N SER A 104 14.67 -18.07 7.33
CA SER A 104 16.06 -17.56 7.25
C SER A 104 16.33 -17.10 5.82
N VAL A 105 16.41 -15.78 5.63
CA VAL A 105 16.73 -15.20 4.31
C VAL A 105 18.21 -14.94 4.17
N ARG A 106 18.68 -14.95 2.93
CA ARG A 106 20.06 -14.62 2.55
C ARG A 106 20.05 -13.36 1.68
N GLU A 107 21.20 -12.72 1.62
CA GLU A 107 21.38 -11.59 0.69
C GLU A 107 20.83 -11.88 -0.72
N PRO A 108 20.24 -10.89 -1.37
CA PRO A 108 20.20 -9.46 -1.02
C PRO A 108 19.06 -9.08 -0.05
N LEU A 109 18.23 -10.05 0.40
CA LEU A 109 17.14 -9.80 1.33
C LEU A 109 17.67 -9.57 2.75
N LYS A 110 17.00 -8.67 3.46
CA LYS A 110 17.14 -8.45 4.90
C LYS A 110 15.87 -8.85 5.61
N GLN A 111 15.94 -9.13 6.90
CA GLN A 111 14.76 -9.38 7.75
C GLN A 111 14.62 -8.27 8.78
N ALA A 112 13.38 -7.98 9.13
CA ALA A 112 13.04 -7.11 10.24
C ALA A 112 11.69 -7.50 10.84
N ASP A 113 11.47 -7.00 12.04
CA ASP A 113 10.25 -7.17 12.81
C ASP A 113 9.60 -5.82 13.08
N VAL A 114 8.28 -5.77 12.97
CA VAL A 114 7.49 -4.67 13.50
C VAL A 114 6.75 -5.21 14.71
N PRO A 115 7.01 -4.70 15.92
CA PRO A 115 6.35 -5.17 17.13
C PRO A 115 4.85 -4.89 17.09
N ALA A 116 4.09 -5.59 17.91
CA ALA A 116 2.69 -5.26 18.14
C ALA A 116 2.59 -3.84 18.72
N ARG A 117 1.74 -3.01 18.10
CA ARG A 117 1.59 -1.60 18.47
C ARG A 117 0.17 -1.11 18.26
N GLN A 118 -0.17 -0.03 18.94
CA GLN A 118 -1.46 0.64 18.78
C GLN A 118 -1.43 1.56 17.56
N VAL A 119 -2.37 1.34 16.64
CA VAL A 119 -2.38 2.03 15.35
C VAL A 119 -3.76 2.57 15.00
N MET A 120 -3.76 3.57 14.14
CA MET A 120 -4.86 3.89 13.26
C MET A 120 -4.63 3.17 11.94
N ILE A 121 -5.68 2.55 11.39
CA ILE A 121 -5.66 1.94 10.07
C ILE A 121 -6.60 2.67 9.12
N VAL A 122 -6.17 2.74 7.87
CA VAL A 122 -7.02 3.13 6.74
C VAL A 122 -6.94 2.03 5.71
N HIS A 123 -8.07 1.46 5.37
CA HIS A 123 -8.08 0.34 4.42
C HIS A 123 -9.10 0.53 3.30
N LEU A 124 -8.79 -0.02 2.15
CA LEU A 124 -9.60 0.07 0.94
C LEU A 124 -9.40 -1.16 0.07
N ARG A 125 -10.51 -1.75 -0.36
CA ARG A 125 -10.50 -2.80 -1.36
C ARG A 125 -10.63 -2.19 -2.76
N ALA A 126 -9.50 -2.11 -3.46
CA ALA A 126 -9.40 -1.60 -4.83
C ALA A 126 -8.12 -2.10 -5.51
N HIS A 127 -8.05 -1.88 -6.82
CA HIS A 127 -6.81 -2.16 -7.56
C HIS A 127 -5.63 -1.35 -6.99
N PRO A 128 -4.41 -1.91 -6.86
CA PRO A 128 -3.26 -1.26 -6.18
C PRO A 128 -2.98 0.16 -6.65
N ARG A 129 -3.05 0.39 -7.97
CA ARG A 129 -2.80 1.72 -8.56
C ARG A 129 -3.78 2.80 -8.11
N LEU A 130 -5.00 2.42 -7.69
CA LEU A 130 -6.03 3.35 -7.19
C LEU A 130 -6.05 3.40 -5.67
N ALA A 131 -5.74 2.27 -5.02
CA ALA A 131 -5.85 2.11 -3.57
C ALA A 131 -4.95 3.10 -2.83
N ALA A 132 -3.66 3.17 -3.17
CA ALA A 132 -2.70 4.02 -2.47
C ALA A 132 -3.14 5.49 -2.43
N GLY A 133 -3.48 6.09 -3.58
CA GLY A 133 -3.92 7.48 -3.63
C GLY A 133 -5.17 7.74 -2.79
N LYS A 134 -6.16 6.85 -2.82
CA LYS A 134 -7.41 6.99 -2.07
C LYS A 134 -7.20 6.81 -0.57
N VAL A 135 -6.40 5.82 -0.16
CA VAL A 135 -6.12 5.53 1.26
C VAL A 135 -5.37 6.70 1.88
N TYR A 136 -4.31 7.21 1.23
CA TYR A 136 -3.59 8.36 1.75
C TYR A 136 -4.42 9.64 1.72
N ALA A 137 -5.26 9.87 0.71
CA ALA A 137 -6.17 11.01 0.70
C ALA A 137 -7.14 10.97 1.89
N ALA A 138 -7.70 9.79 2.20
CA ALA A 138 -8.58 9.60 3.35
C ALA A 138 -7.83 9.78 4.68
N LEU A 139 -6.63 9.19 4.81
CA LEU A 139 -5.77 9.35 5.98
C LEU A 139 -5.46 10.82 6.25
N LEU A 140 -4.97 11.54 5.25
CA LEU A 140 -4.58 12.94 5.40
C LEU A 140 -5.77 13.85 5.72
N LYS A 141 -6.93 13.58 5.12
CA LYS A 141 -8.17 14.29 5.42
C LYS A 141 -8.56 14.09 6.89
N TYR A 142 -8.58 12.84 7.35
CA TYR A 142 -8.88 12.51 8.74
C TYR A 142 -7.92 13.20 9.72
N LEU A 143 -6.61 13.14 9.46
CA LEU A 143 -5.60 13.78 10.30
C LEU A 143 -5.81 15.29 10.38
N ALA A 144 -6.12 15.96 9.25
CA ALA A 144 -6.39 17.38 9.21
C ALA A 144 -7.65 17.74 10.02
N GLU A 145 -8.73 16.97 9.91
CA GLU A 145 -9.98 17.17 10.64
C GLU A 145 -9.81 17.02 12.17
N HIS A 146 -8.82 16.21 12.61
CA HIS A 146 -8.55 15.96 14.03
C HIS A 146 -7.32 16.72 14.57
N GLY A 147 -6.75 17.65 13.80
CA GLY A 147 -5.56 18.41 14.19
C GLY A 147 -4.29 17.55 14.38
N MET A 148 -4.26 16.37 13.76
CA MET A 148 -3.15 15.43 13.82
C MET A 148 -2.20 15.59 12.63
N LYS A 149 -0.95 15.13 12.79
CA LYS A 149 0.04 15.10 11.71
C LYS A 149 0.33 13.66 11.31
N LEU A 150 0.72 13.46 10.06
CA LEU A 150 1.22 12.17 9.61
C LEU A 150 2.49 11.83 10.39
N LYS A 151 2.46 10.69 11.07
CA LYS A 151 3.64 10.11 11.70
C LYS A 151 4.27 9.08 10.76
N VAL A 152 5.56 9.11 10.62
CA VAL A 152 6.34 8.08 9.94
C VAL A 152 7.18 7.31 10.97
N PRO A 153 7.44 6.03 10.75
CA PRO A 153 7.07 5.25 9.57
C PRO A 153 5.58 4.89 9.53
N THR A 154 5.01 4.86 8.32
CA THR A 154 3.72 4.21 8.07
C THR A 154 3.95 2.84 7.45
N LEU A 155 3.10 1.88 7.78
CA LEU A 155 3.17 0.53 7.27
C LEU A 155 2.05 0.27 6.27
N GLU A 156 2.40 -0.13 5.06
CA GLU A 156 1.47 -0.51 4.01
C GLU A 156 1.44 -2.03 3.88
N ILE A 157 0.25 -2.63 3.92
CA ILE A 157 0.05 -4.06 3.68
C ILE A 157 -0.93 -4.19 2.52
N TYR A 158 -0.57 -5.00 1.52
CA TYR A 158 -1.45 -5.30 0.40
C TYR A 158 -1.69 -6.80 0.29
N GLN A 159 -2.96 -7.19 0.42
CA GLN A 159 -3.40 -8.57 0.37
C GLN A 159 -4.83 -8.67 -0.18
N ASN A 160 -5.12 -9.64 -1.04
CA ASN A 160 -6.47 -9.94 -1.54
C ASN A 160 -7.20 -8.72 -2.12
N ASN A 161 -6.50 -7.90 -2.89
CA ASN A 161 -6.99 -6.63 -3.46
C ASN A 161 -7.40 -5.60 -2.39
N GLU A 162 -6.94 -5.74 -1.18
CA GLU A 162 -7.12 -4.76 -0.11
C GLU A 162 -5.78 -4.15 0.28
N MET A 163 -5.73 -2.84 0.31
CA MET A 163 -4.63 -2.06 0.83
C MET A 163 -4.99 -1.56 2.21
N THR A 164 -4.12 -1.80 3.17
CA THR A 164 -4.19 -1.28 4.53
C THR A 164 -2.97 -0.42 4.78
N VAL A 165 -3.17 0.80 5.27
CA VAL A 165 -2.12 1.67 5.78
C VAL A 165 -2.29 1.79 7.28
N GLU A 166 -1.23 1.48 8.02
CA GLU A 166 -1.16 1.60 9.48
C GLU A 166 -0.25 2.77 9.85
N MET A 167 -0.74 3.62 10.74
CA MET A 167 0.02 4.70 11.37
C MET A 167 -0.04 4.54 12.88
N GLU A 168 1.10 4.57 13.55
CA GLU A 168 1.18 4.50 15.01
C GLU A 168 0.58 5.75 15.65
N LEU A 169 -0.20 5.56 16.72
CA LEU A 169 -0.90 6.63 17.43
C LEU A 169 -0.02 7.36 18.45
#